data_f35d864d021a2e5e58fbd317274de787
#
_entry.id   f35d864d021a2e5e58fbd317274de787
#
_cell.length_a   1.000
_cell.length_b   1.000
_cell.length_c   1.000
_cell.angle_alpha   90.00
_cell.angle_beta   90.00
_cell.angle_gamma   90.00
#
_symmetry.space_group_name_H-M   'P 1'
#
loop_
_entity.id
_entity.type
_entity.pdbx_description
1 polymer ?
#
loop_
_entity_poly.entity_id
_entity_poly.type
_entity_poly.pdbx_seq_one_letter_code
_entity_poly.pdbx_strand_id
1 'polypeptide(L)'
;MTVREMLALLASGKEAQFPLRFVEGTRMQEWLSQLRHAPYIKHTLPDDELSSVASALKLEGEEAGVEGWFYPDTYLYTANTTDVALLKRAHDRMVSLVDSEWQGKMDNLPYKSKNDMLTMASIIEKETAVSAERTRVASVFINRLRLGMRLQTDPTVIYGMGDSYKGTLTRKDLETPTPYNTCLLYTSDA
;
A
#
# COMPACT_ATOMS: atom_id res chain seq x y z
N MET A 1 -5.18 15.10 38.78
CA MET A 1 -3.73 15.24 38.60
C MET A 1 -3.25 16.33 39.55
N THR A 2 -2.34 16.02 40.45
CA THR A 2 -1.76 16.98 41.44
C THR A 2 -0.62 17.76 40.78
N VAL A 3 -0.24 18.92 41.35
CA VAL A 3 0.90 19.72 40.86
C VAL A 3 2.20 18.88 40.85
N ARG A 4 2.39 18.01 41.83
CA ARG A 4 3.55 17.12 41.93
C ARG A 4 3.56 16.09 40.75
N GLU A 5 2.43 15.53 40.44
CA GLU A 5 2.29 14.59 39.29
C GLU A 5 2.54 15.30 37.97
N MET A 6 2.08 16.55 37.84
CA MET A 6 2.32 17.36 36.65
C MET A 6 3.82 17.68 36.47
N LEU A 7 4.48 18.10 37.54
CA LEU A 7 5.93 18.35 37.51
C LEU A 7 6.72 17.07 37.19
N ALA A 8 6.33 15.93 37.76
CA ALA A 8 6.94 14.63 37.46
C ALA A 8 6.73 14.22 36.01
N LEU A 9 5.54 14.48 35.43
CA LEU A 9 5.26 14.22 34.03
C LEU A 9 6.11 15.09 33.10
N LEU A 10 6.20 16.40 33.39
CA LEU A 10 7.06 17.33 32.63
C LEU A 10 8.54 16.93 32.71
N ALA A 11 9.02 16.51 33.90
CA ALA A 11 10.38 16.05 34.08
C ALA A 11 10.68 14.67 33.44
N SER A 12 9.64 13.87 33.13
CA SER A 12 9.81 12.52 32.61
C SER A 12 10.22 12.48 31.12
N GLY A 13 10.14 13.60 30.40
CA GLY A 13 10.38 13.66 28.95
C GLY A 13 9.39 12.87 28.11
N LYS A 14 8.27 12.39 28.68
CA LYS A 14 7.23 11.68 27.94
C LYS A 14 6.45 12.67 27.08
N GLU A 15 6.53 12.48 25.77
CA GLU A 15 5.76 13.25 24.81
C GLU A 15 4.39 12.63 24.57
N ALA A 16 3.41 13.48 24.25
CA ALA A 16 2.09 13.03 23.82
C ALA A 16 2.24 12.30 22.46
N GLN A 17 1.63 11.13 22.37
CA GLN A 17 1.63 10.33 21.14
C GLN A 17 0.28 10.43 20.46
N PHE A 18 0.30 10.58 19.14
CA PHE A 18 -0.87 10.65 18.28
C PHE A 18 -0.87 9.44 17.35
N PRO A 19 -2.01 8.74 17.19
CA PRO A 19 -2.10 7.64 16.24
C PRO A 19 -2.47 8.15 14.85
N LEU A 20 -1.81 7.63 13.82
CA LEU A 20 -2.22 7.74 12.43
C LEU A 20 -2.37 6.32 11.87
N ARG A 21 -3.56 5.99 11.40
CA ARG A 21 -3.86 4.67 10.86
C ARG A 21 -3.89 4.70 9.34
N PHE A 22 -3.02 3.92 8.72
CA PHE A 22 -3.08 3.59 7.30
C PHE A 22 -3.82 2.28 7.11
N VAL A 23 -4.90 2.32 6.32
CA VAL A 23 -5.80 1.18 6.16
C VAL A 23 -5.35 0.32 4.98
N GLU A 24 -5.47 -1.00 5.14
CA GLU A 24 -5.18 -2.00 4.12
C GLU A 24 -6.01 -1.77 2.86
N GLY A 25 -5.40 -1.99 1.70
CA GLY A 25 -6.08 -1.86 0.41
C GLY A 25 -6.45 -0.44 -0.01
N THR A 26 -6.03 0.60 0.71
CA THR A 26 -6.15 1.99 0.26
C THR A 26 -4.95 2.41 -0.60
N ARG A 27 -5.15 3.41 -1.46
CA ARG A 27 -4.11 3.94 -2.33
C ARG A 27 -3.16 4.88 -1.58
N MET A 28 -1.94 4.99 -2.06
CA MET A 28 -0.96 5.92 -1.47
C MET A 28 -1.45 7.38 -1.46
N GLN A 29 -2.20 7.79 -2.47
CA GLN A 29 -2.80 9.12 -2.52
C GLN A 29 -3.72 9.40 -1.32
N GLU A 30 -4.46 8.41 -0.86
CA GLU A 30 -5.32 8.52 0.32
C GLU A 30 -4.48 8.67 1.60
N TRP A 31 -3.33 7.98 1.68
CA TRP A 31 -2.40 8.12 2.81
C TRP A 31 -1.77 9.51 2.86
N LEU A 32 -1.37 10.05 1.70
CA LEU A 32 -0.84 11.41 1.62
C LEU A 32 -1.87 12.44 2.06
N SER A 33 -3.13 12.27 1.66
CA SER A 33 -4.24 13.11 2.14
C SER A 33 -4.43 13.00 3.65
N GLN A 34 -4.37 11.80 4.23
CA GLN A 34 -4.45 11.61 5.69
C GLN A 34 -3.28 12.29 6.42
N LEU A 35 -2.06 12.15 5.91
CA LEU A 35 -0.87 12.81 6.45
C LEU A 35 -1.02 14.33 6.44
N ARG A 36 -1.57 14.89 5.36
CA ARG A 36 -1.80 16.33 5.21
C ARG A 36 -2.74 16.89 6.29
N HIS A 37 -3.71 16.08 6.73
CA HIS A 37 -4.70 16.47 7.72
C HIS A 37 -4.35 16.00 9.16
N ALA A 38 -3.25 15.26 9.33
CA ALA A 38 -2.86 14.75 10.64
C ALA A 38 -2.35 15.89 11.54
N PRO A 39 -2.85 16.00 12.80
CA PRO A 39 -2.48 17.08 13.71
C PRO A 39 -1.01 16.99 14.10
N TYR A 40 -0.36 18.14 14.28
CA TYR A 40 1.03 18.25 14.76
C TYR A 40 2.12 17.58 13.91
N ILE A 41 1.79 17.09 12.73
CA ILE A 41 2.77 16.61 11.74
C ILE A 41 3.50 17.82 11.15
N LYS A 42 4.81 17.69 11.03
CA LYS A 42 5.63 18.63 10.26
C LYS A 42 5.66 18.19 8.80
N HIS A 43 4.98 18.95 7.94
CA HIS A 43 4.98 18.69 6.51
C HIS A 43 6.31 19.09 5.88
N THR A 44 6.97 18.13 5.27
CA THR A 44 8.27 18.28 4.61
C THR A 44 8.23 17.82 3.15
N LEU A 45 7.20 17.06 2.76
CA LEU A 45 6.93 16.80 1.35
C LEU A 45 6.48 18.08 0.65
N PRO A 46 7.03 18.39 -0.54
CA PRO A 46 6.68 19.61 -1.27
C PRO A 46 5.23 19.59 -1.78
N ASP A 47 4.73 18.42 -2.10
CA ASP A 47 3.39 18.17 -2.65
C ASP A 47 2.94 16.74 -2.32
N ASP A 48 1.77 16.34 -2.81
CA ASP A 48 1.19 15.02 -2.62
C ASP A 48 1.42 14.10 -3.84
N GLU A 49 2.48 14.34 -4.61
CA GLU A 49 2.86 13.51 -5.74
C GLU A 49 3.67 12.28 -5.30
N LEU A 50 3.41 11.13 -5.92
CA LEU A 50 4.15 9.89 -5.62
C LEU A 50 5.65 10.04 -5.93
N SER A 51 5.99 10.80 -6.96
CA SER A 51 7.37 11.13 -7.32
C SER A 51 8.12 11.89 -6.23
N SER A 52 7.42 12.75 -5.51
CA SER A 52 7.99 13.49 -4.37
C SER A 52 8.27 12.57 -3.18
N VAL A 53 7.40 11.59 -2.95
CA VAL A 53 7.64 10.54 -1.93
C VAL A 53 8.86 9.69 -2.31
N ALA A 54 8.92 9.21 -3.55
CA ALA A 54 10.06 8.42 -4.05
C ALA A 54 11.38 9.18 -3.90
N SER A 55 11.38 10.46 -4.27
CA SER A 55 12.57 11.33 -4.16
C SER A 55 12.98 11.60 -2.71
N ALA A 56 12.01 11.90 -1.82
CA ALA A 56 12.27 12.19 -0.42
C ALA A 56 12.83 10.99 0.35
N LEU A 57 12.39 9.78 -0.01
CA LEU A 57 12.85 8.53 0.57
C LEU A 57 14.02 7.90 -0.19
N LYS A 58 14.41 8.46 -1.34
CA LYS A 58 15.47 7.96 -2.24
C LYS A 58 15.19 6.51 -2.68
N LEU A 59 13.94 6.25 -3.06
CA LEU A 59 13.54 4.93 -3.53
C LEU A 59 14.04 4.68 -4.95
N GLU A 60 14.49 3.47 -5.21
CA GLU A 60 15.04 3.06 -6.50
C GLU A 60 14.42 1.73 -6.96
N GLY A 61 14.58 1.40 -8.23
CA GLY A 61 14.10 0.14 -8.79
C GLY A 61 12.59 -0.05 -8.65
N GLU A 62 12.18 -1.21 -8.18
CA GLU A 62 10.75 -1.57 -8.02
C GLU A 62 10.05 -0.70 -6.96
N GLU A 63 10.76 -0.27 -5.93
CA GLU A 63 10.23 0.56 -4.83
C GLU A 63 9.90 1.98 -5.28
N ALA A 64 10.54 2.47 -6.35
CA ALA A 64 10.30 3.82 -6.90
C ALA A 64 8.85 4.03 -7.38
N GLY A 65 8.12 2.94 -7.63
CA GLY A 65 6.68 2.98 -7.92
C GLY A 65 5.84 3.47 -6.75
N VAL A 66 6.35 3.43 -5.52
CA VAL A 66 5.72 3.88 -4.27
C VAL A 66 4.51 3.04 -3.87
N GLU A 67 3.54 2.86 -4.78
CA GLU A 67 2.29 2.14 -4.51
C GLU A 67 2.57 0.69 -4.06
N GLY A 68 1.94 0.28 -2.96
CA GLY A 68 2.10 -1.06 -2.39
C GLY A 68 3.34 -1.26 -1.50
N TRP A 69 4.33 -0.37 -1.54
CA TRP A 69 5.60 -0.50 -0.81
C TRP A 69 5.59 0.09 0.61
N PHE A 70 4.40 0.33 1.17
CA PHE A 70 4.23 0.87 2.51
C PHE A 70 3.31 -0.02 3.34
N TYR A 71 3.75 -0.42 4.53
CA TYR A 71 3.00 -1.35 5.37
C TYR A 71 1.82 -0.64 6.05
N PRO A 72 0.58 -1.10 5.85
CA PRO A 72 -0.60 -0.56 6.52
C PRO A 72 -0.59 -0.95 8.01
N ASP A 73 -0.67 0.04 8.88
CA ASP A 73 -0.76 -0.14 10.34
C ASP A 73 -1.13 1.19 11.01
N THR A 74 -1.25 1.17 12.32
CA THR A 74 -1.35 2.36 13.14
C THR A 74 0.03 2.83 13.60
N TYR A 75 0.47 3.98 13.11
CA TYR A 75 1.76 4.58 13.44
C TYR A 75 1.59 5.64 14.52
N LEU A 76 2.22 5.42 15.67
CA LEU A 76 2.31 6.44 16.71
C LEU A 76 3.41 7.44 16.37
N TYR A 77 3.13 8.73 16.57
CA TYR A 77 4.06 9.83 16.35
C TYR A 77 3.92 10.88 17.44
N THR A 78 4.96 11.69 17.63
CA THR A 78 4.97 12.85 18.52
C THR A 78 4.86 14.15 17.72
N ALA A 79 4.58 15.26 18.39
CA ALA A 79 4.53 16.56 17.72
C ALA A 79 5.85 16.85 16.96
N ASN A 80 5.74 17.49 15.80
CA ASN A 80 6.85 17.79 14.89
C ASN A 80 7.52 16.57 14.21
N THR A 81 6.99 15.35 14.37
CA THR A 81 7.40 14.24 13.52
C THR A 81 7.09 14.61 12.06
N THR A 82 8.04 14.36 11.16
CA THR A 82 7.83 14.68 9.73
C THR A 82 7.00 13.60 9.04
N ASP A 83 6.23 14.01 8.04
CA ASP A 83 5.51 13.13 7.13
C ASP A 83 6.45 12.07 6.49
N VAL A 84 7.61 12.52 5.99
CA VAL A 84 8.66 11.64 5.44
C VAL A 84 9.14 10.60 6.47
N ALA A 85 9.30 10.98 7.74
CA ALA A 85 9.74 10.04 8.78
C ALA A 85 8.69 8.95 9.06
N LEU A 86 7.39 9.28 9.02
CA LEU A 86 6.32 8.30 9.16
C LEU A 86 6.25 7.36 7.95
N LEU A 87 6.32 7.92 6.75
CA LEU A 87 6.36 7.14 5.52
C LEU A 87 7.57 6.22 5.50
N LYS A 88 8.74 6.70 5.90
CA LYS A 88 9.94 5.86 5.97
C LYS A 88 9.74 4.64 6.88
N ARG A 89 9.13 4.81 8.05
CA ARG A 89 8.85 3.68 8.96
C ARG A 89 7.92 2.65 8.32
N ALA A 90 6.90 3.12 7.59
CA ALA A 90 5.96 2.24 6.89
C ALA A 90 6.65 1.50 5.74
N HIS A 91 7.50 2.19 5.00
CA HIS A 91 8.30 1.63 3.91
C HIS A 91 9.31 0.59 4.42
N ASP A 92 10.15 0.94 5.39
CA ASP A 92 11.17 0.02 5.94
C ASP A 92 10.54 -1.27 6.45
N ARG A 93 9.35 -1.18 7.06
CA ARG A 93 8.59 -2.34 7.52
C ARG A 93 8.08 -3.21 6.37
N MET A 94 7.57 -2.59 5.30
CA MET A 94 7.11 -3.32 4.12
C MET A 94 8.27 -4.03 3.43
N VAL A 95 9.37 -3.35 3.21
CA VAL A 95 10.58 -3.94 2.59
C VAL A 95 11.04 -5.16 3.40
N SER A 96 11.15 -5.03 4.72
CA SER A 96 11.56 -6.15 5.58
C SER A 96 10.61 -7.36 5.47
N LEU A 97 9.29 -7.11 5.42
CA LEU A 97 8.31 -8.18 5.24
C LEU A 97 8.42 -8.82 3.87
N VAL A 98 8.45 -8.00 2.82
CA VAL A 98 8.54 -8.49 1.42
C VAL A 98 9.81 -9.31 1.20
N ASP A 99 10.94 -8.89 1.78
CA ASP A 99 12.20 -9.61 1.70
C ASP A 99 12.10 -10.99 2.37
N SER A 100 11.51 -11.05 3.56
CA SER A 100 11.30 -12.29 4.28
C SER A 100 10.38 -13.24 3.51
N GLU A 101 9.24 -12.75 3.02
CA GLU A 101 8.28 -13.56 2.26
C GLU A 101 8.84 -14.00 0.90
N TRP A 102 9.61 -13.14 0.25
CA TRP A 102 10.30 -13.49 -1.01
C TRP A 102 11.31 -14.61 -0.84
N GLN A 103 12.08 -14.60 0.25
CA GLN A 103 13.03 -15.65 0.57
C GLN A 103 12.34 -16.97 0.94
N GLY A 104 11.20 -16.89 1.63
CA GLY A 104 10.42 -18.06 2.06
C GLY A 104 9.44 -18.59 1.02
N LYS A 105 9.31 -17.95 -0.15
CA LYS A 105 8.34 -18.37 -1.16
C LYS A 105 8.63 -19.74 -1.74
N MET A 106 7.58 -20.45 -2.18
CA MET A 106 7.74 -21.71 -2.91
C MET A 106 8.40 -21.47 -4.28
N ASP A 107 9.31 -22.34 -4.71
CA ASP A 107 10.09 -22.19 -5.93
C ASP A 107 9.27 -22.17 -7.22
N ASN A 108 8.08 -22.75 -7.21
CA ASN A 108 7.23 -22.91 -8.40
C ASN A 108 6.15 -21.84 -8.53
N LEU A 109 6.23 -20.73 -7.80
CA LEU A 109 5.30 -19.60 -7.97
C LEU A 109 5.64 -18.80 -9.23
N PRO A 110 4.63 -18.29 -9.95
CA PRO A 110 4.82 -17.60 -11.23
C PRO A 110 5.29 -16.15 -11.10
N TYR A 111 5.89 -15.78 -9.98
CA TYR A 111 6.39 -14.42 -9.72
C TYR A 111 7.84 -14.30 -10.14
N LYS A 112 8.15 -13.28 -10.93
CA LYS A 112 9.50 -12.98 -11.41
C LYS A 112 10.22 -11.97 -10.50
N SER A 113 9.45 -11.15 -9.78
CA SER A 113 9.95 -10.07 -8.94
C SER A 113 9.16 -9.96 -7.64
N LYS A 114 9.68 -9.19 -6.69
CA LYS A 114 8.97 -8.84 -5.45
C LYS A 114 7.72 -8.01 -5.75
N ASN A 115 7.81 -7.16 -6.77
CA ASN A 115 6.67 -6.34 -7.21
C ASN A 115 5.53 -7.21 -7.76
N ASP A 116 5.81 -8.27 -8.51
CA ASP A 116 4.79 -9.24 -8.94
C ASP A 116 4.05 -9.87 -7.75
N MET A 117 4.81 -10.21 -6.70
CA MET A 117 4.25 -10.77 -5.47
C MET A 117 3.35 -9.76 -4.76
N LEU A 118 3.79 -8.50 -4.63
CA LEU A 118 2.99 -7.42 -4.05
C LEU A 118 1.74 -7.12 -4.88
N THR A 119 1.87 -7.07 -6.20
CA THR A 119 0.74 -6.88 -7.11
C THR A 119 -0.31 -7.97 -6.92
N MET A 120 0.11 -9.24 -6.85
CA MET A 120 -0.83 -10.34 -6.59
C MET A 120 -1.46 -10.22 -5.19
N ALA A 121 -0.69 -9.85 -4.18
CA ALA A 121 -1.21 -9.64 -2.83
C ALA A 121 -2.28 -8.53 -2.80
N SER A 122 -2.06 -7.44 -3.54
CA SER A 122 -3.03 -6.32 -3.64
C SER A 122 -4.33 -6.74 -4.33
N ILE A 123 -4.26 -7.58 -5.35
CA ILE A 123 -5.43 -8.15 -6.04
C ILE A 123 -6.22 -9.04 -5.06
N ILE A 124 -5.55 -9.94 -4.34
CA ILE A 124 -6.19 -10.84 -3.38
C ILE A 124 -6.85 -10.04 -2.25
N GLU A 125 -6.20 -8.99 -1.76
CA GLU A 125 -6.74 -8.10 -0.72
C GLU A 125 -8.05 -7.44 -1.17
N LYS A 126 -8.14 -7.06 -2.44
CA LYS A 126 -9.33 -6.43 -3.01
C LYS A 126 -10.43 -7.41 -3.42
N GLU A 127 -10.10 -8.67 -3.67
CA GLU A 127 -11.09 -9.70 -4.04
C GLU A 127 -11.85 -10.26 -2.85
N THR A 128 -11.21 -10.40 -1.70
CA THR A 128 -11.88 -10.95 -0.53
C THR A 128 -11.45 -10.27 0.78
N ALA A 129 -12.46 -9.88 1.56
CA ALA A 129 -12.27 -9.42 2.93
C ALA A 129 -12.12 -10.60 3.93
N VAL A 130 -12.43 -11.84 3.49
CA VAL A 130 -12.44 -13.04 4.35
C VAL A 130 -11.06 -13.68 4.33
N SER A 131 -10.32 -13.59 5.42
CA SER A 131 -8.97 -14.12 5.55
C SER A 131 -8.86 -15.62 5.21
N ALA A 132 -9.85 -16.43 5.60
CA ALA A 132 -9.87 -17.86 5.31
C ALA A 132 -9.99 -18.20 3.81
N GLU A 133 -10.47 -17.27 2.98
CA GLU A 133 -10.62 -17.48 1.54
C GLU A 133 -9.39 -17.04 0.73
N ARG A 134 -8.50 -16.25 1.31
CA ARG A 134 -7.34 -15.66 0.59
C ARG A 134 -6.49 -16.72 -0.11
N THR A 135 -6.20 -17.84 0.55
CA THR A 135 -5.42 -18.94 -0.06
C THR A 135 -6.13 -19.55 -1.27
N ARG A 136 -7.46 -19.68 -1.19
CA ARG A 136 -8.28 -20.22 -2.27
C ARG A 136 -8.31 -19.25 -3.47
N VAL A 137 -8.51 -17.97 -3.22
CA VAL A 137 -8.47 -16.91 -4.24
C VAL A 137 -7.10 -16.86 -4.89
N ALA A 138 -6.02 -16.86 -4.09
CA ALA A 138 -4.64 -16.88 -4.59
C ALA A 138 -4.39 -18.08 -5.52
N SER A 139 -4.89 -19.28 -5.16
CA SER A 139 -4.69 -20.48 -5.98
C SER A 139 -5.36 -20.38 -7.35
N VAL A 140 -6.51 -19.70 -7.45
CA VAL A 140 -7.19 -19.45 -8.73
C VAL A 140 -6.32 -18.58 -9.63
N PHE A 141 -5.81 -17.45 -9.12
CA PHE A 141 -4.98 -16.54 -9.90
C PHE A 141 -3.63 -17.17 -10.30
N ILE A 142 -2.97 -17.87 -9.37
CA ILE A 142 -1.73 -18.60 -9.67
C ILE A 142 -1.95 -19.63 -10.80
N ASN A 143 -3.05 -20.37 -10.76
CA ASN A 143 -3.36 -21.33 -11.81
C ASN A 143 -3.67 -20.65 -13.15
N ARG A 144 -4.37 -19.52 -13.15
CA ARG A 144 -4.58 -18.72 -14.37
C ARG A 144 -3.25 -18.26 -14.97
N LEU A 145 -2.34 -17.73 -14.17
CA LEU A 145 -1.00 -17.34 -14.60
C LEU A 145 -0.23 -18.50 -15.22
N ARG A 146 -0.24 -19.68 -14.58
CA ARG A 146 0.44 -20.89 -15.08
C ARG A 146 -0.13 -21.38 -16.42
N LEU A 147 -1.40 -21.19 -16.63
CA LEU A 147 -2.10 -21.58 -17.87
C LEU A 147 -2.07 -20.49 -18.95
N GLY A 148 -1.43 -19.34 -18.70
CA GLY A 148 -1.43 -18.21 -19.62
C GLY A 148 -2.83 -17.60 -19.80
N MET A 149 -3.68 -17.66 -18.77
CA MET A 149 -5.03 -17.09 -18.81
C MET A 149 -5.01 -15.67 -18.24
N ARG A 150 -5.89 -14.82 -18.73
CA ARG A 150 -6.11 -13.48 -18.16
C ARG A 150 -6.66 -13.60 -16.74
N LEU A 151 -6.24 -12.70 -15.85
CA LEU A 151 -6.74 -12.70 -14.46
C LEU A 151 -8.22 -12.33 -14.40
N GLN A 152 -8.67 -11.37 -15.20
CA GLN A 152 -10.06 -10.93 -15.32
C GLN A 152 -10.65 -10.55 -13.94
N THR A 153 -9.96 -9.70 -13.22
CA THR A 153 -10.35 -9.24 -11.89
C THR A 153 -10.77 -7.77 -11.91
N ASP A 154 -11.96 -7.49 -11.42
CA ASP A 154 -12.57 -6.15 -11.41
C ASP A 154 -11.73 -5.10 -10.65
N PRO A 155 -11.10 -5.42 -9.52
CA PRO A 155 -10.23 -4.47 -8.81
C PRO A 155 -9.16 -3.81 -9.67
N THR A 156 -8.58 -4.53 -10.63
CA THR A 156 -7.55 -3.96 -11.51
C THR A 156 -8.13 -2.97 -12.52
N VAL A 157 -9.35 -3.22 -13.00
CA VAL A 157 -10.07 -2.28 -13.86
C VAL A 157 -10.42 -1.01 -13.08
N ILE A 158 -10.95 -1.16 -11.86
CA ILE A 158 -11.27 -0.06 -10.96
C ILE A 158 -10.03 0.78 -10.66
N TYR A 159 -8.89 0.14 -10.38
CA TYR A 159 -7.63 0.82 -10.14
C TYR A 159 -7.20 1.64 -11.37
N GLY A 160 -7.26 1.04 -12.56
CA GLY A 160 -6.93 1.71 -13.82
C GLY A 160 -7.84 2.88 -14.19
N MET A 161 -9.10 2.86 -13.74
CA MET A 161 -10.06 3.95 -13.94
C MET A 161 -9.78 5.17 -13.04
N GLY A 162 -9.14 4.95 -11.89
CA GLY A 162 -8.85 6.01 -10.92
C GLY A 162 -10.12 6.76 -10.52
N ASP A 163 -10.08 8.11 -10.56
CA ASP A 163 -11.18 8.99 -10.16
C ASP A 163 -12.40 8.94 -11.11
N SER A 164 -12.26 8.33 -12.27
CA SER A 164 -13.38 8.13 -13.20
C SER A 164 -14.35 7.03 -12.76
N TYR A 165 -13.94 6.15 -11.84
CA TYR A 165 -14.81 5.12 -11.27
C TYR A 165 -15.94 5.73 -10.42
N LYS A 166 -17.19 5.39 -10.73
CA LYS A 166 -18.40 5.96 -10.09
C LYS A 166 -19.18 4.93 -9.26
N GLY A 167 -18.52 3.86 -8.83
CA GLY A 167 -19.11 2.85 -7.93
C GLY A 167 -19.73 1.64 -8.63
N THR A 168 -19.83 1.66 -9.97
CA THR A 168 -20.34 0.53 -10.76
C THR A 168 -19.51 0.36 -12.03
N LEU A 169 -19.08 -0.86 -12.30
CA LEU A 169 -18.42 -1.19 -13.57
C LEU A 169 -19.45 -1.45 -14.66
N THR A 170 -19.19 -0.88 -15.83
CA THR A 170 -19.96 -1.14 -17.06
C THR A 170 -19.17 -2.07 -17.98
N ARG A 171 -19.84 -2.68 -18.96
CA ARG A 171 -19.17 -3.47 -19.99
C ARG A 171 -18.10 -2.66 -20.73
N LYS A 172 -18.38 -1.39 -20.99
CA LYS A 172 -17.43 -0.47 -21.63
C LYS A 172 -16.14 -0.31 -20.81
N ASP A 173 -16.24 -0.24 -19.46
CA ASP A 173 -15.07 -0.11 -18.58
C ASP A 173 -14.20 -1.37 -18.66
N LEU A 174 -14.81 -2.56 -18.69
CA LEU A 174 -14.09 -3.84 -18.86
C LEU A 174 -13.39 -3.97 -20.22
N GLU A 175 -13.88 -3.27 -21.24
CA GLU A 175 -13.34 -3.24 -22.59
C GLU A 175 -12.39 -2.05 -22.83
N THR A 176 -12.24 -1.12 -21.85
CA THR A 176 -11.38 0.06 -21.99
C THR A 176 -9.93 -0.30 -21.68
N PRO A 177 -8.98 -0.07 -22.61
CA PRO A 177 -7.58 -0.33 -22.38
C PRO A 177 -6.99 0.59 -21.30
N THR A 178 -6.40 0.00 -20.28
CA THR A 178 -5.52 0.65 -19.32
C THR A 178 -4.33 -0.26 -19.04
N PRO A 179 -3.21 0.24 -18.51
CA PRO A 179 -2.08 -0.61 -18.11
C PRO A 179 -2.43 -1.67 -17.07
N TYR A 180 -3.57 -1.50 -16.38
CA TYR A 180 -3.99 -2.35 -15.26
C TYR A 180 -5.16 -3.27 -15.62
N ASN A 181 -5.79 -3.13 -16.80
CA ASN A 181 -7.00 -3.88 -17.15
C ASN A 181 -6.69 -5.36 -17.46
N THR A 182 -6.78 -6.22 -16.43
CA THR A 182 -6.55 -7.67 -16.56
C THR A 182 -7.69 -8.44 -17.27
N CYS A 183 -8.76 -7.78 -17.69
CA CYS A 183 -9.73 -8.34 -18.63
C CYS A 183 -9.19 -8.38 -20.06
N LEU A 184 -8.24 -7.49 -20.37
CA LEU A 184 -7.61 -7.37 -21.69
C LEU A 184 -6.16 -7.87 -21.70
N LEU A 185 -5.41 -7.64 -20.64
CA LEU A 185 -3.99 -7.97 -20.50
C LEU A 185 -3.78 -9.39 -19.99
N TYR A 186 -2.66 -10.00 -20.41
CA TYR A 186 -2.25 -11.33 -19.94
C TYR A 186 -1.43 -11.30 -18.64
N THR A 187 -1.41 -10.20 -17.91
CA THR A 187 -0.96 -10.12 -16.53
C THR A 187 0.26 -9.33 -16.16
N SER A 188 1.35 -9.40 -16.86
CA SER A 188 2.63 -8.99 -16.28
C SER A 188 3.01 -7.52 -16.54
N ASP A 189 2.18 -6.80 -17.24
CA ASP A 189 2.45 -5.38 -17.56
C ASP A 189 1.55 -4.43 -16.72
N ALA A 190 0.83 -4.99 -15.72
CA ALA A 190 -0.01 -4.23 -14.79
C ALA A 190 0.77 -3.83 -13.54
#